data_a0762aff2d4177314ecb98496b606398
#
_entry.id   a0762aff2d4177314ecb98496b606398
#
_cell.length_a   1.000
_cell.length_b   1.000
_cell.length_c   1.000
_cell.angle_alpha   90.00
_cell.angle_beta   90.00
_cell.angle_gamma   90.00
#
_symmetry.space_group_name_H-M   'P 1'
#
loop_
_entity.id
_entity.type
_entity.pdbx_description
1 polymer ?
#
loop_
_entity_poly.entity_id
_entity_poly.type
_entity_poly.pdbx_seq_one_letter_code
_entity_poly.pdbx_strand_id
1 'polypeptide(L)'
;MNKSNPLKTIGITIVILLVLLAGIPFILEHFIFRNSVYSVLTNGEWASFLGSYIGGVIGGAGTLIALWVTTNETRKIQEENLSQLNADRSLENRKERKQFLDEIAKDISVYVTDIVKYFHDCRSANRLDIDRHNTDMHLKSIQNQIQSKYSQKKKLNIDQNTEAYLGIESEIEQLCQEESDTRYKLERIENEIKNIQGDRRIAVERYFVLRIKLQNIKEAQSLLEQLEYIHTNSANVNGTHLDFAKEETQKLLDITIDFINGYMAQVT
;
A
#
# COMPACT_ATOMS: atom_id res chain seq x y z
N MET A 1 14.06 -38.74 -11.72
CA MET A 1 15.51 -38.90 -11.93
C MET A 1 16.08 -39.84 -10.85
N ASN A 2 16.64 -41.01 -11.26
CA ASN A 2 17.19 -41.97 -10.34
C ASN A 2 18.39 -41.35 -9.57
N LYS A 3 18.25 -41.10 -8.28
CA LYS A 3 19.38 -40.74 -7.39
C LYS A 3 20.33 -41.94 -7.35
N SER A 4 21.33 -41.97 -8.25
CA SER A 4 22.46 -42.92 -8.12
C SER A 4 23.12 -42.63 -6.77
N ASN A 5 23.18 -43.64 -5.91
CA ASN A 5 23.82 -43.51 -4.60
C ASN A 5 25.29 -43.12 -4.81
N PRO A 6 25.74 -41.94 -4.36
CA PRO A 6 27.08 -41.40 -4.63
C PRO A 6 28.16 -42.37 -4.11
N LEU A 7 27.91 -43.13 -3.03
CA LEU A 7 28.78 -44.14 -2.52
C LEU A 7 29.01 -45.32 -3.50
N LYS A 8 27.96 -45.75 -4.25
CA LYS A 8 28.09 -46.78 -5.26
C LYS A 8 28.95 -46.33 -6.43
N THR A 9 28.75 -45.07 -6.86
CA THR A 9 29.53 -44.49 -7.95
C THR A 9 31.01 -44.39 -7.59
N ILE A 10 31.33 -43.92 -6.37
CA ILE A 10 32.71 -43.86 -5.86
C ILE A 10 33.32 -45.26 -5.77
N GLY A 11 32.57 -46.24 -5.21
CA GLY A 11 33.03 -47.62 -5.13
C GLY A 11 33.36 -48.22 -6.47
N ILE A 12 32.53 -48.03 -7.47
CA ILE A 12 32.77 -48.50 -8.86
C ILE A 12 34.00 -47.82 -9.45
N THR A 13 34.18 -46.53 -9.27
CA THR A 13 35.34 -45.76 -9.79
C THR A 13 36.65 -46.28 -9.14
N ILE A 14 36.66 -46.53 -7.82
CA ILE A 14 37.81 -47.07 -7.13
C ILE A 14 38.14 -48.49 -7.65
N VAL A 15 37.15 -49.35 -7.84
CA VAL A 15 37.38 -50.69 -8.40
C VAL A 15 37.95 -50.63 -9.82
N ILE A 16 37.42 -49.78 -10.68
CA ILE A 16 37.95 -49.60 -12.04
C ILE A 16 39.41 -49.11 -12.01
N LEU A 17 39.71 -48.17 -11.10
CA LEU A 17 41.07 -47.65 -10.93
C LEU A 17 42.06 -48.73 -10.46
N LEU A 18 41.66 -49.55 -9.51
CA LEU A 18 42.44 -50.68 -9.00
C LEU A 18 42.68 -51.73 -10.08
N VAL A 19 41.66 -52.03 -10.89
CA VAL A 19 41.78 -52.96 -12.02
C VAL A 19 42.75 -52.44 -13.09
N LEU A 20 42.69 -51.15 -13.38
CA LEU A 20 43.63 -50.52 -14.31
C LEU A 20 45.06 -50.48 -13.74
N LEU A 21 45.21 -50.11 -12.49
CA LEU A 21 46.52 -49.97 -11.85
C LEU A 21 47.27 -51.33 -11.71
N ALA A 22 46.56 -52.39 -11.32
CA ALA A 22 47.15 -53.73 -11.17
C ALA A 22 47.09 -54.62 -12.40
N GLY A 23 46.00 -54.50 -13.18
CA GLY A 23 45.74 -55.34 -14.35
C GLY A 23 46.70 -55.10 -15.50
N ILE A 24 46.99 -53.84 -15.80
CA ILE A 24 47.88 -53.54 -16.93
C ILE A 24 49.32 -53.98 -16.68
N PRO A 25 49.96 -53.68 -15.54
CA PRO A 25 51.27 -54.26 -15.20
C PRO A 25 51.30 -55.79 -15.23
N PHE A 26 50.24 -56.44 -14.72
CA PHE A 26 50.13 -57.90 -14.70
C PHE A 26 50.01 -58.48 -16.10
N ILE A 27 49.24 -57.87 -16.98
CA ILE A 27 49.11 -58.26 -18.38
C ILE A 27 50.47 -58.10 -19.10
N LEU A 28 51.15 -56.98 -18.88
CA LEU A 28 52.45 -56.71 -19.45
C LEU A 28 53.49 -57.68 -18.98
N GLU A 29 53.54 -58.02 -17.69
CA GLU A 29 54.44 -59.03 -17.14
C GLU A 29 54.19 -60.41 -17.79
N HIS A 30 52.95 -60.87 -17.85
CA HIS A 30 52.58 -62.18 -18.34
C HIS A 30 52.72 -62.33 -19.84
N PHE A 31 52.37 -61.36 -20.63
CA PHE A 31 52.38 -61.44 -22.07
C PHE A 31 53.71 -60.95 -22.70
N ILE A 32 54.44 -60.03 -22.10
CA ILE A 32 55.65 -59.46 -22.68
C ILE A 32 56.91 -59.99 -22.01
N PHE A 33 56.99 -59.99 -20.67
CA PHE A 33 58.22 -60.36 -19.97
C PHE A 33 58.39 -61.88 -19.77
N ARG A 34 57.31 -62.63 -19.73
CA ARG A 34 57.34 -64.07 -19.54
C ARG A 34 57.31 -64.89 -20.82
N ASN A 35 56.93 -64.31 -21.93
CA ASN A 35 56.99 -64.89 -23.28
C ASN A 35 58.26 -64.41 -23.94
N SER A 36 58.87 -65.30 -24.80
CA SER A 36 60.08 -65.04 -25.63
C SER A 36 59.78 -64.03 -26.76
N VAL A 37 58.81 -63.08 -26.59
CA VAL A 37 58.51 -62.04 -27.53
C VAL A 37 59.59 -60.97 -27.46
N TYR A 38 60.36 -60.79 -28.54
CA TYR A 38 61.40 -59.78 -28.62
C TYR A 38 60.77 -58.39 -28.38
N SER A 39 61.02 -57.80 -27.24
CA SER A 39 60.68 -56.43 -27.00
C SER A 39 61.82 -55.54 -27.50
N VAL A 40 61.53 -54.55 -28.34
CA VAL A 40 62.49 -53.56 -28.87
C VAL A 40 62.87 -52.54 -27.74
N LEU A 41 62.09 -52.48 -26.69
CA LEU A 41 62.28 -51.56 -25.54
C LEU A 41 63.17 -52.24 -24.46
N THR A 42 64.09 -51.45 -23.94
CA THR A 42 64.92 -51.82 -22.77
C THR A 42 64.10 -51.85 -21.48
N ASN A 43 64.53 -52.55 -20.43
CA ASN A 43 63.86 -52.55 -19.11
C ASN A 43 63.74 -51.15 -18.53
N GLY A 44 64.68 -50.23 -18.81
CA GLY A 44 64.62 -48.83 -18.37
C GLY A 44 63.51 -48.01 -19.06
N GLU A 45 63.32 -48.25 -20.34
CA GLU A 45 62.25 -47.59 -21.14
C GLU A 45 60.86 -48.11 -20.68
N TRP A 46 60.71 -49.38 -20.38
CA TRP A 46 59.52 -49.95 -19.79
C TRP A 46 59.21 -49.38 -18.40
N ALA A 47 60.22 -49.24 -17.54
CA ALA A 47 60.08 -48.65 -16.23
C ALA A 47 59.63 -47.16 -16.33
N SER A 48 60.18 -46.42 -17.27
CA SER A 48 59.80 -45.02 -17.53
C SER A 48 58.38 -44.89 -18.06
N PHE A 49 57.98 -45.77 -18.99
CA PHE A 49 56.62 -45.83 -19.50
C PHE A 49 55.61 -46.13 -18.39
N LEU A 50 55.87 -47.17 -17.59
CA LEU A 50 55.00 -47.54 -16.46
C LEU A 50 54.91 -46.43 -15.40
N GLY A 51 56.02 -45.79 -15.10
CA GLY A 51 56.04 -44.63 -14.18
C GLY A 51 55.17 -43.46 -14.67
N SER A 52 55.29 -43.12 -15.96
CA SER A 52 54.46 -42.07 -16.56
C SER A 52 53.00 -42.48 -16.64
N TYR A 53 52.69 -43.72 -16.97
CA TYR A 53 51.33 -44.25 -17.00
C TYR A 53 50.66 -44.19 -15.59
N ILE A 54 51.34 -44.72 -14.55
CA ILE A 54 50.85 -44.71 -13.18
C ILE A 54 50.67 -43.27 -12.69
N GLY A 55 51.65 -42.40 -12.96
CA GLY A 55 51.55 -40.98 -12.63
C GLY A 55 50.35 -40.29 -13.29
N GLY A 56 50.09 -40.59 -14.56
CA GLY A 56 48.94 -40.09 -15.28
C GLY A 56 47.60 -40.54 -14.73
N VAL A 57 47.51 -41.86 -14.36
CA VAL A 57 46.29 -42.42 -13.76
C VAL A 57 46.03 -41.84 -12.38
N ILE A 58 47.04 -41.72 -11.52
CA ILE A 58 46.90 -41.12 -10.16
C ILE A 58 46.57 -39.64 -10.28
N GLY A 59 47.23 -38.87 -11.15
CA GLY A 59 46.95 -37.46 -11.40
C GLY A 59 45.55 -37.24 -11.92
N GLY A 60 45.10 -38.02 -12.90
CA GLY A 60 43.74 -37.99 -13.41
C GLY A 60 42.68 -38.32 -12.38
N ALA A 61 42.93 -39.32 -11.55
CA ALA A 61 42.02 -39.67 -10.46
C ALA A 61 41.92 -38.57 -9.39
N GLY A 62 43.07 -37.96 -9.03
CA GLY A 62 43.07 -36.80 -8.10
C GLY A 62 42.23 -35.62 -8.60
N THR A 63 42.36 -35.33 -9.91
CA THR A 63 41.59 -34.28 -10.56
C THR A 63 40.08 -34.58 -10.55
N LEU A 64 39.67 -35.82 -10.86
CA LEU A 64 38.27 -36.23 -10.79
C LEU A 64 37.68 -36.14 -9.40
N ILE A 65 38.43 -36.56 -8.36
CA ILE A 65 38.01 -36.43 -6.97
C ILE A 65 37.85 -34.96 -6.58
N ALA A 66 38.81 -34.11 -6.93
CA ALA A 66 38.74 -32.66 -6.66
C ALA A 66 37.51 -32.03 -7.31
N LEU A 67 37.28 -32.32 -8.59
CA LEU A 67 36.10 -31.84 -9.34
C LEU A 67 34.80 -32.32 -8.66
N TRP A 68 34.75 -33.58 -8.22
CA TRP A 68 33.54 -34.12 -7.58
C TRP A 68 33.27 -33.40 -6.24
N VAL A 69 34.29 -33.21 -5.41
CA VAL A 69 34.17 -32.50 -4.12
C VAL A 69 33.70 -31.06 -4.37
N THR A 70 34.39 -30.34 -5.26
CA THR A 70 34.05 -28.94 -5.59
C THR A 70 32.61 -28.81 -6.12
N THR A 71 32.21 -29.72 -7.03
CA THR A 71 30.84 -29.71 -7.56
C THR A 71 29.81 -29.99 -6.47
N ASN A 72 30.08 -30.89 -5.55
CA ASN A 72 29.15 -31.23 -4.48
C ASN A 72 29.03 -30.08 -3.46
N GLU A 73 30.13 -29.43 -3.11
CA GLU A 73 30.12 -28.24 -2.26
C GLU A 73 29.40 -27.06 -2.93
N THR A 74 29.67 -26.82 -4.22
CA THR A 74 28.99 -25.77 -5.00
C THR A 74 27.47 -25.98 -5.00
N ARG A 75 27.01 -27.24 -5.18
CA ARG A 75 25.58 -27.58 -5.13
C ARG A 75 24.97 -27.27 -3.76
N LYS A 76 25.63 -27.61 -2.66
CA LYS A 76 25.16 -27.29 -1.29
C LYS A 76 25.04 -25.79 -1.09
N ILE A 77 26.07 -25.04 -1.48
CA ILE A 77 26.05 -23.57 -1.38
C ILE A 77 24.90 -22.97 -2.22
N GLN A 78 24.66 -23.51 -3.40
CA GLN A 78 23.53 -23.07 -4.25
C GLN A 78 22.17 -23.37 -3.61
N GLU A 79 22.00 -24.56 -3.02
CA GLU A 79 20.76 -24.93 -2.31
C GLU A 79 20.53 -24.05 -1.07
N GLU A 80 21.58 -23.76 -0.29
CA GLU A 80 21.53 -22.85 0.86
C GLU A 80 21.19 -21.41 0.43
N ASN A 81 21.85 -20.90 -0.62
CA ASN A 81 21.57 -19.57 -1.16
C ASN A 81 20.14 -19.44 -1.70
N LEU A 82 19.62 -20.46 -2.39
CA LEU A 82 18.23 -20.49 -2.85
C LEU A 82 17.25 -20.50 -1.66
N SER A 83 17.56 -21.25 -0.61
CA SER A 83 16.73 -21.27 0.59
C SER A 83 16.71 -19.89 1.28
N GLN A 84 17.88 -19.26 1.43
CA GLN A 84 17.98 -17.91 2.00
C GLN A 84 17.24 -16.88 1.15
N LEU A 85 17.42 -16.90 -0.18
CA LEU A 85 16.74 -15.99 -1.09
C LEU A 85 15.21 -16.12 -1.00
N ASN A 86 14.69 -17.35 -0.89
CA ASN A 86 13.27 -17.60 -0.73
C ASN A 86 12.76 -17.11 0.63
N ALA A 87 13.55 -17.29 1.70
CA ALA A 87 13.22 -16.76 3.03
C ALA A 87 13.19 -15.22 3.02
N ASP A 88 14.20 -14.58 2.43
CA ASP A 88 14.26 -13.12 2.32
C ASP A 88 13.10 -12.55 1.51
N ARG A 89 12.75 -13.15 0.38
CA ARG A 89 11.58 -12.75 -0.42
C ARG A 89 10.28 -12.89 0.38
N SER A 90 10.14 -13.95 1.16
CA SER A 90 8.95 -14.14 1.99
C SER A 90 8.82 -13.07 3.08
N LEU A 91 9.95 -12.67 3.68
CA LEU A 91 10.00 -11.59 4.67
C LEU A 91 9.70 -10.22 4.04
N GLU A 92 10.24 -9.95 2.87
CA GLU A 92 9.98 -8.72 2.12
C GLU A 92 8.50 -8.60 1.75
N ASN A 93 7.91 -9.64 1.17
CA ASN A 93 6.48 -9.69 0.87
C ASN A 93 5.60 -9.48 2.12
N ARG A 94 6.01 -10.03 3.28
CA ARG A 94 5.30 -9.79 4.55
C ARG A 94 5.40 -8.32 4.99
N LYS A 95 6.56 -7.69 4.86
CA LYS A 95 6.75 -6.27 5.19
C LYS A 95 5.91 -5.38 4.29
N GLU A 96 5.94 -5.60 2.98
CA GLU A 96 5.14 -4.83 2.01
C GLU A 96 3.64 -4.95 2.29
N ARG A 97 3.15 -6.16 2.56
CA ARG A 97 1.75 -6.39 2.93
C ARG A 97 1.38 -5.69 4.23
N LYS A 98 2.23 -5.76 5.24
CA LYS A 98 2.00 -5.06 6.50
C LYS A 98 1.95 -3.54 6.29
N GLN A 99 2.88 -2.98 5.55
CA GLN A 99 2.89 -1.55 5.23
C GLN A 99 1.62 -1.13 4.49
N PHE A 100 1.20 -1.93 3.50
CA PHE A 100 -0.05 -1.69 2.79
C PHE A 100 -1.27 -1.70 3.74
N LEU A 101 -1.36 -2.69 4.63
CA LEU A 101 -2.47 -2.77 5.59
C LEU A 101 -2.47 -1.63 6.61
N ASP A 102 -1.29 -1.23 7.10
CA ASP A 102 -1.13 -0.08 7.99
C ASP A 102 -1.60 1.22 7.29
N GLU A 103 -1.29 1.36 6.00
CA GLU A 103 -1.73 2.49 5.19
C GLU A 103 -3.25 2.48 4.99
N ILE A 104 -3.85 1.34 4.65
CA ILE A 104 -5.31 1.20 4.53
C ILE A 104 -6.01 1.49 5.86
N ALA A 105 -5.53 0.95 6.97
CA ALA A 105 -6.09 1.21 8.31
C ALA A 105 -6.06 2.70 8.65
N LYS A 106 -4.96 3.37 8.35
CA LYS A 106 -4.82 4.83 8.51
C LYS A 106 -5.81 5.59 7.64
N ASP A 107 -5.90 5.27 6.35
CA ASP A 107 -6.78 5.96 5.41
C ASP A 107 -8.26 5.78 5.81
N ILE A 108 -8.66 4.59 6.26
CA ILE A 108 -10.01 4.33 6.77
C ILE A 108 -10.28 5.12 8.06
N SER A 109 -9.34 5.15 8.99
CA SER A 109 -9.48 5.92 10.24
C SER A 109 -9.70 7.41 9.95
N VAL A 110 -8.96 7.96 9.00
CA VAL A 110 -9.12 9.36 8.59
C VAL A 110 -10.45 9.56 7.86
N TYR A 111 -10.84 8.65 6.96
CA TYR A 111 -12.15 8.69 6.30
C TYR A 111 -13.30 8.67 7.30
N VAL A 112 -13.25 7.79 8.30
CA VAL A 112 -14.25 7.72 9.39
C VAL A 112 -14.33 9.06 10.13
N THR A 113 -13.20 9.66 10.45
CA THR A 113 -13.14 10.95 11.12
C THR A 113 -13.79 12.05 10.27
N ASP A 114 -13.45 12.12 9.00
CA ASP A 114 -13.98 13.12 8.07
C ASP A 114 -15.49 12.94 7.84
N ILE A 115 -15.96 11.70 7.71
CA ILE A 115 -17.38 11.39 7.51
C ILE A 115 -18.21 11.71 8.76
N VAL A 116 -17.73 11.35 9.95
CA VAL A 116 -18.41 11.68 11.22
C VAL A 116 -18.48 13.19 11.41
N LYS A 117 -17.39 13.91 11.15
CA LYS A 117 -17.37 15.36 11.19
C LYS A 117 -18.39 15.96 10.21
N TYR A 118 -18.41 15.50 8.97
CA TYR A 118 -19.38 15.95 7.97
C TYR A 118 -20.83 15.73 8.43
N PHE A 119 -21.18 14.57 8.97
CA PHE A 119 -22.52 14.29 9.49
C PHE A 119 -22.90 15.16 10.68
N HIS A 120 -21.93 15.41 11.57
CA HIS A 120 -22.12 16.34 12.70
C HIS A 120 -22.43 17.75 12.19
N ASP A 121 -21.71 18.21 11.19
CA ASP A 121 -21.82 19.56 10.66
C ASP A 121 -23.05 19.72 9.75
N CYS A 122 -23.51 18.66 9.09
CA CYS A 122 -24.79 18.65 8.35
C CYS A 122 -26.01 18.98 9.23
N ARG A 123 -25.98 18.58 10.51
CA ARG A 123 -27.02 18.94 11.47
C ARG A 123 -27.09 20.46 11.66
N SER A 124 -25.95 21.13 11.58
CA SER A 124 -25.85 22.59 11.66
C SER A 124 -26.22 23.25 10.33
N ALA A 125 -25.95 22.62 9.20
CA ALA A 125 -26.19 23.18 7.86
C ALA A 125 -27.65 23.55 7.60
N ASN A 126 -28.60 22.72 7.99
CA ASN A 126 -30.03 23.04 7.84
C ASN A 126 -30.44 24.26 8.66
N ARG A 127 -29.87 24.39 9.87
CA ARG A 127 -30.11 25.55 10.71
C ARG A 127 -29.48 26.81 10.11
N LEU A 128 -28.26 26.69 9.62
CA LEU A 128 -27.54 27.78 8.95
C LEU A 128 -28.26 28.24 7.65
N ASP A 129 -28.86 27.32 6.90
CA ASP A 129 -29.59 27.69 5.68
C ASP A 129 -30.88 28.48 5.97
N ILE A 130 -31.59 28.09 7.05
CA ILE A 130 -32.74 28.86 7.56
C ILE A 130 -32.26 30.22 8.07
N ASP A 131 -31.19 30.28 8.84
CA ASP A 131 -30.63 31.52 9.38
C ASP A 131 -30.14 32.44 8.25
N ARG A 132 -29.52 31.89 7.20
CA ARG A 132 -29.14 32.63 6.00
C ARG A 132 -30.34 33.25 5.32
N HIS A 133 -31.39 32.45 5.09
CA HIS A 133 -32.61 32.94 4.46
C HIS A 133 -33.26 34.07 5.28
N ASN A 134 -33.41 33.88 6.58
CA ASN A 134 -33.99 34.89 7.47
C ASN A 134 -33.13 36.18 7.51
N THR A 135 -31.80 36.04 7.55
CA THR A 135 -30.87 37.17 7.57
C THR A 135 -30.91 37.95 6.23
N ASP A 136 -30.98 37.23 5.10
CA ASP A 136 -31.14 37.88 3.76
C ASP A 136 -32.46 38.64 3.63
N MET A 137 -33.55 38.04 4.13
CA MET A 137 -34.85 38.71 4.16
C MET A 137 -34.84 39.98 5.05
N HIS A 138 -34.18 39.89 6.19
CA HIS A 138 -34.01 41.03 7.09
C HIS A 138 -33.16 42.13 6.44
N LEU A 139 -32.06 41.76 5.80
CA LEU A 139 -31.20 42.69 5.05
C LEU A 139 -32.00 43.46 3.96
N LYS A 140 -32.81 42.76 3.20
CA LYS A 140 -33.70 43.35 2.20
C LYS A 140 -34.71 44.34 2.80
N SER A 141 -35.26 43.96 3.99
CA SER A 141 -36.17 44.84 4.72
C SER A 141 -35.49 46.15 5.15
N ILE A 142 -34.28 46.08 5.70
CA ILE A 142 -33.49 47.25 6.10
C ILE A 142 -33.20 48.14 4.87
N GLN A 143 -32.76 47.55 3.76
CA GLN A 143 -32.50 48.30 2.52
C GLN A 143 -33.72 49.04 2.00
N ASN A 144 -34.90 48.42 2.04
CA ASN A 144 -36.16 49.08 1.66
C ASN A 144 -36.50 50.21 2.64
N GLN A 145 -36.25 50.06 3.94
CA GLN A 145 -36.48 51.14 4.93
C GLN A 145 -35.53 52.32 4.68
N ILE A 146 -34.24 52.05 4.42
CA ILE A 146 -33.26 53.08 4.07
C ILE A 146 -33.73 53.86 2.84
N GLN A 147 -34.15 53.17 1.77
CA GLN A 147 -34.63 53.80 0.55
C GLN A 147 -35.89 54.65 0.78
N SER A 148 -36.80 54.13 1.63
CA SER A 148 -38.00 54.88 2.04
C SER A 148 -37.65 56.18 2.78
N LYS A 149 -36.70 56.07 3.77
CA LYS A 149 -36.23 57.22 4.54
C LYS A 149 -35.50 58.26 3.69
N TYR A 150 -34.68 57.84 2.74
CA TYR A 150 -34.09 58.78 1.75
C TYR A 150 -35.16 59.49 0.91
N SER A 151 -36.21 58.76 0.54
CA SER A 151 -37.34 59.37 -0.25
C SER A 151 -38.13 60.37 0.60
N GLN A 152 -38.28 60.10 1.91
CA GLN A 152 -38.90 61.05 2.87
C GLN A 152 -38.00 62.27 3.06
N LYS A 153 -36.71 62.08 3.29
CA LYS A 153 -35.71 63.15 3.47
C LYS A 153 -35.73 64.12 2.26
N LYS A 154 -35.82 63.57 1.03
CA LYS A 154 -35.87 64.37 -0.20
C LYS A 154 -37.12 65.28 -0.35
N LYS A 155 -38.21 64.88 0.29
CA LYS A 155 -39.49 65.65 0.26
C LYS A 155 -39.55 66.77 1.30
N LEU A 156 -38.68 66.75 2.32
CA LEU A 156 -38.61 67.71 3.39
C LEU A 156 -37.85 68.98 2.91
N ASN A 157 -38.42 70.16 3.15
CA ASN A 157 -37.72 71.40 2.94
C ASN A 157 -36.93 71.75 4.24
N ILE A 158 -35.61 71.84 4.10
CA ILE A 158 -34.66 72.03 5.25
C ILE A 158 -35.01 73.31 6.01
N ASP A 159 -35.36 74.39 5.33
CA ASP A 159 -35.59 75.71 5.92
C ASP A 159 -36.81 75.73 6.86
N GLN A 160 -37.77 74.83 6.65
CA GLN A 160 -39.02 74.81 7.42
C GLN A 160 -39.11 73.65 8.46
N ASN A 161 -38.28 72.65 8.32
CA ASN A 161 -38.38 71.41 9.13
C ASN A 161 -37.01 70.84 9.54
N THR A 162 -36.09 71.65 10.05
CA THR A 162 -34.71 71.27 10.40
C THR A 162 -34.66 70.11 11.40
N GLU A 163 -35.50 70.09 12.42
CA GLU A 163 -35.55 69.04 13.44
C GLU A 163 -36.00 67.68 12.87
N ALA A 164 -37.04 67.68 12.05
CA ALA A 164 -37.48 66.45 11.37
C ALA A 164 -36.47 65.94 10.35
N TYR A 165 -35.72 66.81 9.68
CA TYR A 165 -34.65 66.44 8.75
C TYR A 165 -33.49 65.76 9.50
N LEU A 166 -33.01 66.30 10.65
CA LEU A 166 -31.97 65.72 11.48
C LEU A 166 -32.42 64.37 12.11
N GLY A 167 -33.70 64.29 12.50
CA GLY A 167 -34.27 63.04 12.99
C GLY A 167 -34.20 61.92 11.93
N ILE A 168 -34.59 62.19 10.68
CA ILE A 168 -34.53 61.21 9.60
C ILE A 168 -33.06 60.86 9.25
N GLU A 169 -32.14 61.80 9.36
CA GLU A 169 -30.71 61.57 9.09
C GLU A 169 -30.13 60.58 10.15
N SER A 170 -30.43 60.79 11.45
CA SER A 170 -30.06 59.89 12.51
C SER A 170 -30.64 58.46 12.34
N GLU A 171 -31.92 58.36 11.91
CA GLU A 171 -32.54 57.07 11.59
C GLU A 171 -31.87 56.37 10.41
N ILE A 172 -31.47 57.10 9.38
CA ILE A 172 -30.71 56.53 8.22
C ILE A 172 -29.36 56.02 8.70
N GLU A 173 -28.62 56.75 9.56
CA GLU A 173 -27.35 56.31 10.09
C GLU A 173 -27.49 55.02 10.89
N GLN A 174 -28.52 54.93 11.75
CA GLN A 174 -28.81 53.70 12.52
C GLN A 174 -29.13 52.52 11.61
N LEU A 175 -29.96 52.71 10.58
CA LEU A 175 -30.29 51.66 9.59
C LEU A 175 -29.09 51.25 8.74
N CYS A 176 -28.19 52.16 8.41
CA CYS A 176 -26.94 51.85 7.70
C CYS A 176 -25.98 51.00 8.58
N GLN A 177 -25.93 51.32 9.87
CA GLN A 177 -25.16 50.49 10.81
C GLN A 177 -25.77 49.08 10.93
N GLU A 178 -27.08 48.95 11.08
CA GLU A 178 -27.81 47.69 11.14
C GLU A 178 -27.65 46.90 9.82
N GLU A 179 -27.65 47.57 8.66
CA GLU A 179 -27.35 46.94 7.37
C GLU A 179 -25.95 46.33 7.37
N SER A 180 -24.95 47.08 7.83
CA SER A 180 -23.56 46.63 7.91
C SER A 180 -23.40 45.40 8.79
N ASP A 181 -24.00 45.42 10.00
CA ASP A 181 -23.94 44.32 10.95
C ASP A 181 -24.66 43.07 10.42
N THR A 182 -25.81 43.28 9.76
CA THR A 182 -26.58 42.17 9.17
C THR A 182 -25.84 41.56 7.97
N ARG A 183 -25.17 42.36 7.16
CA ARG A 183 -24.33 41.90 6.03
C ARG A 183 -23.15 41.08 6.54
N TYR A 184 -22.46 41.52 7.60
CA TYR A 184 -21.37 40.77 8.24
C TYR A 184 -21.86 39.43 8.77
N LYS A 185 -23.04 39.43 9.41
CA LYS A 185 -23.66 38.18 9.89
C LYS A 185 -23.96 37.22 8.74
N LEU A 186 -24.48 37.70 7.62
CA LEU A 186 -24.77 36.91 6.42
C LEU A 186 -23.50 36.27 5.87
N GLU A 187 -22.44 37.05 5.71
CA GLU A 187 -21.13 36.59 5.23
C GLU A 187 -20.54 35.49 6.12
N ARG A 188 -20.68 35.63 7.44
CA ARG A 188 -20.23 34.61 8.38
C ARG A 188 -20.99 33.29 8.20
N ILE A 189 -22.32 33.34 8.05
CA ILE A 189 -23.16 32.17 7.80
C ILE A 189 -22.77 31.50 6.47
N GLU A 190 -22.56 32.25 5.42
CA GLU A 190 -22.14 31.74 4.11
C GLU A 190 -20.77 31.04 4.17
N ASN A 191 -19.83 31.59 4.93
CA ASN A 191 -18.51 30.98 5.12
C ASN A 191 -18.61 29.67 5.93
N GLU A 192 -19.47 29.60 6.93
CA GLU A 192 -19.72 28.35 7.67
C GLU A 192 -20.33 27.27 6.77
N ILE A 193 -21.32 27.59 5.93
CA ILE A 193 -21.92 26.69 4.95
C ILE A 193 -20.85 26.17 3.97
N LYS A 194 -20.00 27.07 3.48
CA LYS A 194 -18.90 26.72 2.55
C LYS A 194 -17.88 25.77 3.17
N ASN A 195 -17.58 25.93 4.46
CA ASN A 195 -16.69 25.01 5.19
C ASN A 195 -17.29 23.61 5.29
N ILE A 196 -18.58 23.48 5.60
CA ILE A 196 -19.28 22.17 5.66
C ILE A 196 -19.25 21.49 4.28
N GLN A 197 -19.46 22.24 3.19
CA GLN A 197 -19.34 21.70 1.84
C GLN A 197 -17.91 21.25 1.50
N GLY A 198 -16.90 21.97 2.03
CA GLY A 198 -15.49 21.58 1.93
C GLY A 198 -15.19 20.24 2.62
N ASP A 199 -15.71 20.04 3.82
CA ASP A 199 -15.54 18.78 4.58
C ASP A 199 -16.15 17.57 3.82
N ARG A 200 -17.32 17.76 3.20
CA ARG A 200 -17.92 16.75 2.32
C ARG A 200 -17.00 16.37 1.17
N ARG A 201 -16.42 17.36 0.50
CA ARG A 201 -15.53 17.12 -0.64
C ARG A 201 -14.32 16.28 -0.22
N ILE A 202 -13.72 16.58 0.94
CA ILE A 202 -12.59 15.82 1.49
C ILE A 202 -12.98 14.37 1.73
N ALA A 203 -14.12 14.10 2.36
CA ALA A 203 -14.61 12.74 2.59
C ALA A 203 -14.85 11.97 1.27
N VAL A 204 -15.39 12.62 0.24
CA VAL A 204 -15.60 12.05 -1.08
C VAL A 204 -14.27 11.71 -1.77
N GLU A 205 -13.30 12.60 -1.75
CA GLU A 205 -11.96 12.36 -2.30
C GLU A 205 -11.30 11.14 -1.64
N ARG A 206 -11.38 11.00 -0.31
CA ARG A 206 -10.85 9.85 0.43
C ARG A 206 -11.55 8.54 0.06
N TYR A 207 -12.87 8.57 -0.08
CA TYR A 207 -13.62 7.40 -0.56
C TYR A 207 -13.07 6.89 -1.90
N PHE A 208 -12.85 7.78 -2.87
CA PHE A 208 -12.31 7.36 -4.17
C PHE A 208 -10.87 6.81 -4.07
N VAL A 209 -10.03 7.40 -3.23
CA VAL A 209 -8.67 6.89 -2.98
C VAL A 209 -8.72 5.46 -2.41
N LEU A 210 -9.55 5.23 -1.38
CA LEU A 210 -9.74 3.90 -0.78
C LEU A 210 -10.28 2.90 -1.81
N ARG A 211 -11.29 3.30 -2.60
CA ARG A 211 -11.86 2.46 -3.65
C ARG A 211 -10.81 2.02 -4.67
N ILE A 212 -9.97 2.95 -5.15
CA ILE A 212 -8.88 2.65 -6.10
C ILE A 212 -7.88 1.65 -5.50
N LYS A 213 -7.48 1.84 -4.23
CA LYS A 213 -6.53 0.96 -3.55
C LYS A 213 -7.08 -0.45 -3.34
N LEU A 214 -8.38 -0.60 -3.10
CA LEU A 214 -9.02 -1.85 -2.69
C LEU A 214 -9.70 -2.62 -3.84
N GLN A 215 -10.05 -1.98 -4.96
CA GLN A 215 -10.88 -2.55 -6.03
C GLN A 215 -10.38 -3.87 -6.64
N ASN A 216 -9.07 -4.14 -6.58
CA ASN A 216 -8.46 -5.34 -7.15
C ASN A 216 -8.21 -6.44 -6.09
N ILE A 217 -8.64 -6.23 -4.85
CA ILE A 217 -8.43 -7.14 -3.74
C ILE A 217 -9.76 -7.85 -3.45
N LYS A 218 -9.83 -9.15 -3.71
CA LYS A 218 -11.07 -9.94 -3.53
C LYS A 218 -11.57 -9.94 -2.09
N GLU A 219 -10.64 -9.99 -1.15
CA GLU A 219 -10.91 -10.01 0.29
C GLU A 219 -11.45 -8.67 0.80
N ALA A 220 -11.28 -7.60 0.04
CA ALA A 220 -11.77 -6.27 0.39
C ALA A 220 -13.21 -6.00 -0.10
N GLN A 221 -13.89 -6.98 -0.68
CA GLN A 221 -15.22 -6.77 -1.27
C GLN A 221 -16.24 -6.23 -0.25
N SER A 222 -16.32 -6.85 0.93
CA SER A 222 -17.24 -6.40 1.99
C SER A 222 -16.90 -5.00 2.49
N LEU A 223 -15.60 -4.67 2.54
CA LEU A 223 -15.12 -3.34 2.91
C LEU A 223 -15.50 -2.28 1.86
N LEU A 224 -15.39 -2.62 0.58
CA LEU A 224 -15.81 -1.75 -0.52
C LEU A 224 -17.32 -1.51 -0.52
N GLU A 225 -18.12 -2.55 -0.30
CA GLU A 225 -19.58 -2.45 -0.21
C GLU A 225 -20.01 -1.53 0.94
N GLN A 226 -19.38 -1.64 2.11
CA GLN A 226 -19.66 -0.78 3.24
C GLN A 226 -19.24 0.69 2.99
N LEU A 227 -18.07 0.90 2.37
CA LEU A 227 -17.61 2.23 1.96
C LEU A 227 -18.58 2.89 0.96
N GLU A 228 -19.04 2.13 -0.03
CA GLU A 228 -20.01 2.59 -1.04
C GLU A 228 -21.37 2.91 -0.41
N TYR A 229 -21.81 2.07 0.54
CA TYR A 229 -23.04 2.30 1.28
C TYR A 229 -23.00 3.61 2.06
N ILE A 230 -21.93 3.86 2.83
CA ILE A 230 -21.75 5.12 3.57
C ILE A 230 -21.66 6.31 2.61
N HIS A 231 -20.89 6.19 1.52
CA HIS A 231 -20.72 7.24 0.53
C HIS A 231 -22.05 7.64 -0.13
N THR A 232 -22.83 6.66 -0.57
CA THR A 232 -24.13 6.88 -1.24
C THR A 232 -25.13 7.52 -0.29
N ASN A 233 -25.22 7.04 0.95
CA ASN A 233 -26.15 7.56 1.94
C ASN A 233 -25.71 8.92 2.48
N SER A 234 -24.41 9.24 2.48
CA SER A 234 -23.91 10.57 2.85
C SER A 234 -24.39 11.68 1.91
N ALA A 235 -24.75 11.35 0.68
CA ALA A 235 -25.30 12.32 -0.29
C ALA A 235 -26.74 12.73 0.02
N ASN A 236 -27.51 11.90 0.73
CA ASN A 236 -28.95 12.06 0.97
C ASN A 236 -29.27 12.53 2.41
N VAL A 237 -28.28 13.00 3.17
CA VAL A 237 -28.47 13.33 4.58
C VAL A 237 -29.19 14.65 4.76
N ASN A 238 -30.45 14.56 5.16
CA ASN A 238 -31.22 15.65 5.76
C ASN A 238 -31.02 15.58 7.29
N GLY A 239 -29.95 16.16 7.82
CA GLY A 239 -29.75 16.56 9.21
C GLY A 239 -30.04 15.61 10.41
N THR A 240 -30.65 14.43 10.19
CA THR A 240 -31.21 13.58 11.25
C THR A 240 -30.38 12.33 11.58
N HIS A 241 -29.22 12.11 10.96
CA HIS A 241 -28.55 10.79 10.95
C HIS A 241 -27.15 10.74 11.57
N LEU A 242 -26.90 11.45 12.69
CA LEU A 242 -25.64 11.29 13.42
C LEU A 242 -25.50 9.86 13.98
N ASP A 243 -26.61 9.26 14.42
CA ASP A 243 -26.61 7.88 14.92
C ASP A 243 -26.35 6.88 13.81
N PHE A 244 -26.90 7.11 12.61
CA PHE A 244 -26.55 6.35 11.40
C PHE A 244 -25.04 6.42 11.11
N ALA A 245 -24.44 7.62 11.11
CA ALA A 245 -23.02 7.78 10.86
C ALA A 245 -22.17 6.99 11.85
N LYS A 246 -22.49 7.02 13.13
CA LYS A 246 -21.77 6.29 14.18
C LYS A 246 -21.91 4.78 14.00
N GLU A 247 -23.12 4.29 13.73
CA GLU A 247 -23.37 2.87 13.54
C GLU A 247 -22.66 2.32 12.31
N GLU A 248 -22.78 3.00 11.17
CA GLU A 248 -22.19 2.52 9.91
C GLU A 248 -20.66 2.68 9.88
N THR A 249 -20.12 3.70 10.53
CA THR A 249 -18.65 3.83 10.68
C THR A 249 -18.10 2.79 11.65
N GLN A 250 -18.82 2.39 12.69
CA GLN A 250 -18.43 1.29 13.56
C GLN A 250 -18.41 -0.03 12.80
N LYS A 251 -19.45 -0.33 12.00
CA LYS A 251 -19.46 -1.51 11.11
C LYS A 251 -18.29 -1.50 10.13
N LEU A 252 -17.96 -0.34 9.56
CA LEU A 252 -16.80 -0.19 8.68
C LEU A 252 -15.49 -0.54 9.38
N LEU A 253 -15.30 -0.10 10.62
CA LEU A 253 -14.12 -0.43 11.42
C LEU A 253 -14.04 -1.92 11.72
N ASP A 254 -15.15 -2.56 12.09
CA ASP A 254 -15.21 -4.00 12.36
C ASP A 254 -14.87 -4.82 11.10
N ILE A 255 -15.45 -4.49 9.94
CA ILE A 255 -15.13 -5.09 8.65
C ILE A 255 -13.65 -4.87 8.27
N THR A 256 -13.10 -3.70 8.61
CA THR A 256 -11.67 -3.39 8.36
C THR A 256 -10.77 -4.31 9.17
N ILE A 257 -11.10 -4.56 10.43
CA ILE A 257 -10.35 -5.49 11.30
C ILE A 257 -10.40 -6.91 10.72
N ASP A 258 -11.57 -7.36 10.30
CA ASP A 258 -11.74 -8.68 9.69
C ASP A 258 -10.95 -8.81 8.37
N PHE A 259 -10.98 -7.78 7.53
CA PHE A 259 -10.17 -7.71 6.31
C PHE A 259 -8.67 -7.80 6.61
N ILE A 260 -8.16 -7.01 7.56
CA ILE A 260 -6.74 -7.01 7.95
C ILE A 260 -6.32 -8.39 8.44
N ASN A 261 -7.10 -9.01 9.33
CA ASN A 261 -6.83 -10.33 9.87
C ASN A 261 -6.86 -11.42 8.79
N GLY A 262 -7.86 -11.40 7.91
CA GLY A 262 -8.01 -12.34 6.82
C GLY A 262 -6.89 -12.23 5.78
N TYR A 263 -6.51 -11.02 5.41
CA TYR A 263 -5.44 -10.75 4.44
C TYR A 263 -4.05 -11.13 4.97
N MET A 264 -3.81 -10.97 6.29
CA MET A 264 -2.57 -11.43 6.93
C MET A 264 -2.49 -12.94 7.06
N ALA A 265 -3.61 -13.63 7.34
CA ALA A 265 -3.64 -15.09 7.53
C ALA A 265 -3.29 -15.88 6.25
N GLN A 266 -3.41 -15.31 5.06
CA GLN A 266 -3.06 -15.96 3.79
C GLN A 266 -1.53 -16.09 3.57
N VAL A 267 -0.71 -15.60 4.48
CA VAL A 267 0.77 -15.57 4.36
C VAL A 267 1.45 -16.58 5.31
N THR A 268 0.66 -17.24 6.16
CA THR A 268 1.14 -18.37 6.99
C THR A 268 1.00 -19.69 6.26
#